data_b74be10fdf2f90b6edea60b0fc1f527f
#
_entry.id   b74be10fdf2f90b6edea60b0fc1f527f
#
_cell.length_a   1.000
_cell.length_b   1.000
_cell.length_c   1.000
_cell.angle_alpha   90.00
_cell.angle_beta   90.00
_cell.angle_gamma   90.00
#
_symmetry.space_group_name_H-M   'P 1'
#
loop_
_entity.id
_entity.type
_entity.pdbx_description
1 polymer ?
#
loop_
_entity_poly.entity_id
_entity_poly.type
_entity_poly.pdbx_seq_one_letter_code
_entity_poly.pdbx_strand_id
1 'polypeptide(L)'
;DAVPLVGQAGSITIHHARIIHGSATNRTNRPRRLLLYQYCAADAWPLRGVSDYDQFKANLICGEESVAPRIVAAPVPFVLM
;
A
#
# COMPACT_ATOMS: atom_id res chain seq x y z
N ASP A 1 -22.35 -0.77 2.78
CA ASP A 1 -22.27 -1.92 3.69
C ASP A 1 -20.82 -2.35 3.84
N ALA A 2 -20.35 -2.46 5.08
CA ALA A 2 -18.99 -2.90 5.38
C ALA A 2 -18.94 -4.43 5.49
N VAL A 3 -17.90 -5.03 4.93
CA VAL A 3 -17.64 -6.46 5.05
C VAL A 3 -16.56 -6.67 6.11
N PRO A 4 -16.85 -7.36 7.22
CA PRO A 4 -15.85 -7.63 8.22
C PRO A 4 -14.84 -8.68 7.74
N LEU A 5 -13.55 -8.36 7.85
CA LEU A 5 -12.46 -9.27 7.56
C LEU A 5 -12.04 -9.99 8.84
N VAL A 6 -12.77 -11.04 9.18
CA VAL A 6 -12.52 -11.83 10.38
C VAL A 6 -11.72 -13.08 10.05
N GLY A 7 -10.90 -13.54 10.98
CA GLY A 7 -10.08 -14.74 10.79
C GLY A 7 -9.32 -15.10 12.07
N GLN A 8 -8.71 -16.27 12.04
CA GLN A 8 -7.83 -16.73 13.10
C GLN A 8 -6.47 -16.03 13.03
N ALA A 9 -5.69 -16.11 14.09
CA ALA A 9 -4.30 -15.66 14.09
C ALA A 9 -3.52 -16.36 12.95
N GLY A 10 -2.75 -15.58 12.19
CA GLY A 10 -2.06 -16.06 11.00
C GLY A 10 -2.84 -15.87 9.70
N SER A 11 -4.10 -15.43 9.73
CA SER A 11 -4.85 -15.07 8.53
C SER A 11 -4.23 -13.87 7.84
N ILE A 12 -4.31 -13.86 6.51
CA ILE A 12 -3.82 -12.79 5.65
C ILE A 12 -4.99 -12.25 4.84
N THR A 13 -5.06 -10.93 4.73
CA THR A 13 -5.97 -10.25 3.80
C THR A 13 -5.16 -9.46 2.79
N ILE A 14 -5.59 -9.47 1.55
CA ILE A 14 -4.95 -8.71 0.47
C ILE A 14 -6.03 -7.84 -0.16
N HIS A 15 -5.78 -6.55 -0.25
CA HIS A 15 -6.70 -5.62 -0.88
C HIS A 15 -5.97 -4.47 -1.56
N HIS A 16 -6.59 -3.90 -2.56
CA HIS A 16 -6.05 -2.75 -3.25
C HIS A 16 -6.05 -1.51 -2.36
N ALA A 17 -5.00 -0.69 -2.43
CA ALA A 17 -4.84 0.50 -1.60
C ALA A 17 -6.00 1.52 -1.75
N ARG A 18 -6.69 1.52 -2.87
CA ARG A 18 -7.82 2.44 -3.16
C ARG A 18 -9.17 1.93 -2.65
N ILE A 19 -9.26 0.73 -2.12
CA ILE A 19 -10.51 0.26 -1.53
C ILE A 19 -10.74 0.97 -0.20
N ILE A 20 -11.98 1.40 0.03
CA ILE A 20 -12.35 2.01 1.31
C ILE A 20 -12.27 0.94 2.39
N HIS A 21 -11.42 1.16 3.36
CA HIS A 21 -11.19 0.22 4.45
C HIS A 21 -10.90 0.95 5.75
N GLY A 22 -11.04 0.25 6.84
CA GLY A 22 -10.78 0.82 8.15
C GLY A 22 -10.80 -0.25 9.24
N SER A 23 -10.61 0.19 10.45
CA SER A 23 -10.64 -0.67 11.63
C SER A 23 -11.57 -0.10 12.68
N ALA A 24 -12.40 -0.95 13.26
CA ALA A 24 -13.18 -0.59 14.43
C ALA A 24 -12.26 -0.37 15.64
N THR A 25 -12.70 0.47 16.55
CA THR A 25 -12.00 0.68 17.81
C THR A 25 -11.90 -0.62 18.60
N ASN A 26 -10.73 -0.93 19.10
CA ASN A 26 -10.54 -2.07 20.01
C ASN A 26 -11.14 -1.73 21.39
N ARG A 27 -12.21 -2.38 21.74
CA ARG A 27 -12.91 -2.23 23.04
C ARG A 27 -12.59 -3.36 24.02
N THR A 28 -11.58 -4.16 23.74
CA THR A 28 -11.12 -5.24 24.61
C THR A 28 -9.92 -4.80 25.44
N ASN A 29 -9.59 -5.58 26.46
CA ASN A 29 -8.39 -5.36 27.27
C ASN A 29 -7.13 -6.06 26.67
N ARG A 30 -7.23 -6.59 25.45
CA ARG A 30 -6.13 -7.29 24.78
C ARG A 30 -5.64 -6.48 23.60
N PRO A 31 -4.31 -6.44 23.33
CA PRO A 31 -3.79 -5.77 22.16
C PRO A 31 -4.24 -6.47 20.88
N ARG A 32 -4.61 -5.69 19.87
CA ARG A 32 -4.80 -6.17 18.51
C ARG A 32 -3.55 -5.83 17.71
N ARG A 33 -2.80 -6.84 17.31
CA ARG A 33 -1.61 -6.66 16.49
C ARG A 33 -1.95 -6.91 15.03
N LEU A 34 -1.43 -6.04 14.18
CA LEU A 34 -1.62 -6.12 12.74
C LEU A 34 -0.27 -5.84 12.06
N LEU A 35 0.18 -6.75 11.24
CA LEU A 35 1.37 -6.57 10.42
C LEU A 35 0.94 -6.09 9.04
N LEU A 36 1.41 -4.92 8.63
CA LEU A 36 1.06 -4.29 7.36
C LEU A 36 2.28 -4.27 6.43
N TYR A 37 2.09 -4.78 5.24
CA TYR A 37 3.01 -4.61 4.13
C TYR A 37 2.29 -3.92 2.98
N GLN A 38 2.97 -2.99 2.33
CA GLN A 38 2.48 -2.32 1.14
C GLN A 38 3.41 -2.61 -0.02
N TYR A 39 2.82 -2.99 -1.15
CA TYR A 39 3.54 -3.31 -2.37
C TYR A 39 2.99 -2.47 -3.52
N CYS A 40 3.86 -2.11 -4.44
CA CYS A 40 3.46 -1.49 -5.70
C CYS A 40 4.26 -2.09 -6.84
N ALA A 41 3.79 -1.87 -8.07
CA ALA A 41 4.55 -2.25 -9.25
C ALA A 41 5.86 -1.44 -9.32
N ALA A 42 6.92 -2.03 -9.85
CA ALA A 42 8.22 -1.36 -9.97
C ALA A 42 8.17 -0.09 -10.82
N ASP A 43 7.20 -0.01 -11.74
CA ASP A 43 6.95 1.16 -12.59
C ASP A 43 5.91 2.15 -12.01
N ALA A 44 5.39 1.88 -10.82
CA ALA A 44 4.49 2.78 -10.10
C ALA A 44 5.30 3.70 -9.18
N TRP A 45 5.76 4.80 -9.72
CA TRP A 45 6.58 5.77 -8.99
C TRP A 45 5.74 6.75 -8.18
N PRO A 46 6.29 7.29 -7.07
CA PRO A 46 5.63 8.36 -6.34
C PRO A 46 5.43 9.60 -7.20
N LEU A 47 4.28 10.25 -7.09
CA LEU A 47 3.99 11.46 -7.88
C LEU A 47 4.94 12.63 -7.58
N ARG A 48 5.52 12.66 -6.40
CA ARG A 48 6.53 13.66 -6.01
C ARG A 48 7.93 13.34 -6.51
N GLY A 49 8.07 12.25 -7.26
CA GLY A 49 9.36 11.76 -7.73
C GLY A 49 10.10 10.95 -6.67
N VAL A 50 11.29 10.54 -7.05
CA VAL A 50 12.19 9.74 -6.21
C VAL A 50 13.43 10.58 -5.94
N SER A 51 13.67 10.89 -4.69
CA SER A 51 14.83 11.70 -4.27
C SER A 51 16.13 10.90 -4.21
N ASP A 52 16.03 9.61 -3.94
CA ASP A 52 17.15 8.66 -3.88
C ASP A 52 16.79 7.42 -4.69
N TYR A 53 17.31 7.35 -5.89
CA TYR A 53 17.00 6.26 -6.82
C TYR A 53 17.61 4.93 -6.37
N ASP A 54 18.82 4.96 -5.80
CA ASP A 54 19.47 3.73 -5.35
C ASP A 54 18.70 3.09 -4.18
N GLN A 55 18.23 3.89 -3.25
CA GLN A 55 17.37 3.41 -2.17
C GLN A 55 16.02 2.91 -2.69
N PHE A 56 15.42 3.62 -3.65
CA PHE A 56 14.17 3.20 -4.27
C PHE A 56 14.32 1.84 -4.97
N LYS A 57 15.38 1.69 -5.74
CA LYS A 57 15.71 0.44 -6.43
C LYS A 57 16.02 -0.70 -5.46
N ALA A 58 16.67 -0.43 -4.34
CA ALA A 58 16.98 -1.42 -3.32
C ALA A 58 15.73 -2.04 -2.67
N ASN A 59 14.57 -1.39 -2.79
CA ASN A 59 13.30 -1.92 -2.30
C ASN A 59 12.65 -2.93 -3.25
N LEU A 60 13.23 -3.16 -4.43
CA LEU A 60 12.70 -4.12 -5.40
C LEU A 60 12.86 -5.55 -4.85
N ILE A 61 11.74 -6.26 -4.72
CA ILE A 61 11.73 -7.63 -4.18
C ILE A 61 11.63 -8.70 -5.25
N CYS A 62 11.14 -8.38 -6.44
CA CYS A 62 11.12 -9.28 -7.60
C CYS A 62 10.91 -8.51 -8.89
N GLY A 63 11.24 -9.13 -10.01
CA GLY A 63 11.14 -8.53 -11.33
C GLY A 63 12.35 -7.68 -11.69
N GLU A 64 12.18 -6.85 -12.70
CA GLU A 64 13.21 -5.94 -13.21
C GLU A 64 12.98 -4.52 -12.73
N GLU A 65 14.06 -3.78 -12.55
CA GLU A 65 13.97 -2.35 -12.25
C GLU A 65 13.36 -1.60 -13.44
N SER A 66 12.60 -0.55 -13.15
CA SER A 66 12.04 0.32 -14.16
C SER A 66 12.58 1.74 -13.96
N VAL A 67 13.15 2.29 -15.01
CA VAL A 67 13.60 3.70 -15.06
C VAL A 67 12.54 4.63 -15.63
N ALA A 68 11.42 4.08 -16.09
CA ALA A 68 10.31 4.84 -16.67
C ALA A 68 9.03 4.59 -15.87
N PRO A 69 8.45 5.61 -15.24
CA PRO A 69 7.18 5.45 -14.55
C PRO A 69 6.06 5.17 -15.55
N ARG A 70 5.13 4.28 -15.16
CA ARG A 70 3.90 4.07 -15.90
C ARG A 70 2.94 5.22 -15.62
N ILE A 71 2.61 5.97 -16.66
CA ILE A 71 1.69 7.10 -16.58
C ILE A 71 0.36 6.68 -17.21
N VAL A 72 -0.71 6.84 -16.46
CA VAL A 72 -2.07 6.63 -16.96
C VAL A 72 -2.69 8.00 -17.20
N ALA A 73 -3.34 8.18 -18.34
CA ALA A 73 -4.07 9.41 -18.66
C ALA A 73 -5.36 9.50 -17.82
N ALA A 74 -5.21 9.78 -16.57
CA ALA A 74 -6.30 9.96 -15.62
C ALA A 74 -6.04 11.19 -14.76
N PRO A 75 -7.08 11.93 -14.37
CA PRO A 75 -6.92 13.03 -13.43
C PRO A 75 -6.29 12.54 -12.12
N VAL A 76 -5.24 13.19 -11.69
CA VAL A 76 -4.63 12.92 -10.39
C VAL A 76 -5.08 14.04 -9.45
N PRO A 77 -5.84 13.74 -8.39
CA PRO A 77 -6.21 14.75 -7.43
C PRO A 77 -4.96 15.25 -6.69
N PHE A 78 -4.72 16.55 -6.75
CA PHE A 78 -3.71 17.15 -5.88
C PHE A 78 -4.26 17.18 -4.46
N VAL A 79 -3.63 16.46 -3.58
CA VAL A 79 -3.84 16.64 -2.15
C VAL A 79 -2.88 17.73 -1.71
N LEU A 80 -3.41 18.92 -1.50
CA LEU A 80 -2.67 19.97 -0.80
C LEU A 80 -2.53 19.52 0.65
N MET A 81 -1.34 19.17 1.03
CA MET A 81 -0.99 18.96 2.42
C MET A 81 -0.46 20.26 3.01
#